data_ddd3f05c21e3032044abdc1d99731ec7
#
_entry.id   ddd3f05c21e3032044abdc1d99731ec7
#
_cell.length_a   1.000
_cell.length_b   1.000
_cell.length_c   1.000
_cell.angle_alpha   90.00
_cell.angle_beta   90.00
_cell.angle_gamma   90.00
#
_symmetry.space_group_name_H-M   'P 1'
#
loop_
_entity.id
_entity.type
_entity.pdbx_description
1 polymer ?
#
loop_
_entity_poly.entity_id
_entity_poly.type
_entity_poly.pdbx_seq_one_letter_code
_entity_poly.pdbx_strand_id
1 'polypeptide(L)'
;MPRTIRIMVATLAWIACGSWLASAAHAEPTGSLPPSEETAKARLNGSPRHGELATVDLPGAPLRVWAVYPERKDRAPVVVVIHEIFGLTDWIRAVADQLAAEGFIALAPDLLSGKGPNGGGTDAYASRDDVTKAVSSLPRDEVIARLNAVRAYGLARPGASTRTATIGFCWGGSISFAYAVAQPGLNAAVVYYGTAPDDLSTLASVKAPILGLYGGNDARVDATIPATEARMKALGRTYEPHVFDGAGHGFLRAQAGQDGANLRATERAWPTTIAFLRRHTE
;
A
#
# COMPACT_ATOMS: atom_id res chain seq x y z
N MET A 1 -2.89 36.21 -91.64
CA MET A 1 -2.51 36.73 -90.25
C MET A 1 -3.18 35.80 -89.21
N PRO A 2 -2.46 34.88 -88.55
CA PRO A 2 -3.08 34.00 -87.61
C PRO A 2 -3.07 34.62 -86.16
N ARG A 3 -4.23 34.49 -85.50
CA ARG A 3 -4.45 34.88 -84.10
C ARG A 3 -3.90 33.80 -83.19
N THR A 4 -2.92 34.12 -82.35
CA THR A 4 -2.36 33.28 -81.31
C THR A 4 -3.32 33.26 -80.10
N ILE A 5 -3.85 32.12 -79.75
CA ILE A 5 -4.62 31.89 -78.53
C ILE A 5 -3.60 31.51 -77.41
N ARG A 6 -3.52 32.33 -76.37
CA ARG A 6 -2.77 32.05 -75.14
C ARG A 6 -3.71 31.23 -74.20
N ILE A 7 -3.33 30.01 -73.94
CA ILE A 7 -3.94 29.16 -72.93
C ILE A 7 -3.27 29.51 -71.60
N MET A 8 -4.04 30.04 -70.65
CA MET A 8 -3.62 30.24 -69.26
C MET A 8 -3.84 28.93 -68.49
N VAL A 9 -2.77 28.29 -68.07
CA VAL A 9 -2.81 27.13 -67.17
C VAL A 9 -2.86 27.63 -65.75
N ALA A 10 -4.00 27.46 -65.09
CA ALA A 10 -4.15 27.75 -63.66
C ALA A 10 -3.69 26.52 -62.85
N THR A 11 -2.55 26.66 -62.18
CA THR A 11 -2.07 25.66 -61.22
C THR A 11 -2.83 25.83 -59.89
N LEU A 12 -3.72 24.89 -59.59
CA LEU A 12 -4.32 24.72 -58.28
C LEU A 12 -3.29 24.14 -57.31
N ALA A 13 -2.82 24.93 -56.39
CA ALA A 13 -2.04 24.47 -55.25
C ALA A 13 -3.00 23.84 -54.21
N TRP A 14 -2.92 22.53 -54.02
CA TRP A 14 -3.58 21.82 -52.94
C TRP A 14 -2.78 22.07 -51.65
N ILE A 15 -3.35 22.87 -50.73
CA ILE A 15 -2.86 22.99 -49.35
C ILE A 15 -3.41 21.79 -48.61
N ALA A 16 -2.61 20.77 -48.40
CA ALA A 16 -2.90 19.66 -47.54
C ALA A 16 -2.81 20.17 -46.06
N CYS A 17 -3.96 20.51 -45.49
CA CYS A 17 -4.09 20.80 -44.07
C CYS A 17 -3.96 19.46 -43.30
N GLY A 18 -2.74 19.08 -42.93
CA GLY A 18 -2.46 17.94 -42.08
C GLY A 18 -2.99 18.19 -40.68
N SER A 19 -4.18 17.67 -40.37
CA SER A 19 -4.70 17.60 -39.02
C SER A 19 -3.83 16.66 -38.20
N TRP A 20 -2.91 17.22 -37.42
CA TRP A 20 -2.22 16.49 -36.37
C TRP A 20 -3.24 16.22 -35.26
N LEU A 21 -3.92 15.08 -35.33
CA LEU A 21 -4.61 14.51 -34.18
C LEU A 21 -3.53 14.15 -33.17
N ALA A 22 -3.29 15.04 -32.21
CA ALA A 22 -2.58 14.70 -31.00
C ALA A 22 -3.37 13.57 -30.33
N SER A 23 -2.90 12.34 -30.55
CA SER A 23 -3.34 11.18 -29.77
C SER A 23 -3.00 11.51 -28.31
N ALA A 24 -4.02 11.91 -27.54
CA ALA A 24 -3.90 11.91 -26.10
C ALA A 24 -3.63 10.45 -25.74
N ALA A 25 -2.36 10.16 -25.44
CA ALA A 25 -1.99 8.91 -24.80
C ALA A 25 -2.78 8.89 -23.49
N HIS A 26 -3.91 8.22 -23.51
CA HIS A 26 -4.56 7.78 -22.28
C HIS A 26 -3.52 6.86 -21.65
N ALA A 27 -2.90 7.33 -20.57
CA ALA A 27 -2.14 6.43 -19.71
C ALA A 27 -3.10 5.31 -19.36
N GLU A 28 -2.85 4.12 -19.89
CA GLU A 28 -3.51 2.90 -19.46
C GLU A 28 -3.47 2.91 -17.93
N PRO A 29 -4.55 2.53 -17.24
CA PRO A 29 -4.50 2.36 -15.80
C PRO A 29 -3.50 1.25 -15.51
N THR A 30 -2.26 1.61 -15.28
CA THR A 30 -1.13 0.72 -15.01
C THR A 30 -1.19 0.20 -13.58
N GLY A 31 -2.35 -0.22 -13.12
CA GLY A 31 -2.49 -0.91 -11.87
C GLY A 31 -2.34 -2.40 -12.06
N SER A 32 -1.11 -2.92 -12.25
CA SER A 32 -0.92 -4.34 -12.06
C SER A 32 -1.22 -4.66 -10.59
N LEU A 33 -1.95 -5.76 -10.35
CA LEU A 33 -2.22 -6.22 -8.98
C LEU A 33 -0.92 -6.53 -8.24
N PRO A 34 -0.88 -6.40 -6.91
CA PRO A 34 0.24 -6.90 -6.14
C PRO A 34 0.37 -8.41 -6.37
N PRO A 35 1.56 -8.98 -6.28
CA PRO A 35 1.73 -10.41 -6.46
C PRO A 35 1.06 -11.21 -5.34
N SER A 36 0.69 -12.46 -5.63
CA SER A 36 0.39 -13.44 -4.59
C SER A 36 1.67 -13.88 -3.86
N GLU A 37 1.53 -14.64 -2.76
CA GLU A 37 2.70 -15.19 -2.05
C GLU A 37 3.57 -16.07 -2.97
N GLU A 38 2.93 -16.86 -3.84
CA GLU A 38 3.61 -17.77 -4.77
C GLU A 38 4.43 -17.03 -5.83
N THR A 39 3.99 -15.84 -6.24
CA THR A 39 4.62 -15.07 -7.31
C THR A 39 5.53 -13.94 -6.81
N ALA A 40 5.49 -13.65 -5.51
CA ALA A 40 6.15 -12.49 -4.91
C ALA A 40 7.66 -12.44 -5.18
N LYS A 41 8.36 -13.56 -4.97
CA LYS A 41 9.82 -13.64 -5.18
C LYS A 41 10.20 -13.38 -6.64
N ALA A 42 9.46 -13.96 -7.58
CA ALA A 42 9.71 -13.76 -9.00
C ALA A 42 9.47 -12.29 -9.41
N ARG A 43 8.40 -11.67 -8.87
CA ARG A 43 8.11 -10.26 -9.12
C ARG A 43 9.19 -9.33 -8.57
N LEU A 44 9.69 -9.58 -7.37
CA LEU A 44 10.81 -8.82 -6.78
C LEU A 44 12.08 -8.94 -7.62
N ASN A 45 12.44 -10.15 -8.04
CA ASN A 45 13.64 -10.38 -8.83
C ASN A 45 13.57 -9.71 -10.22
N GLY A 46 12.38 -9.51 -10.77
CA GLY A 46 12.14 -8.86 -12.05
C GLY A 46 11.79 -7.37 -11.94
N SER A 47 11.75 -6.81 -10.74
CA SER A 47 11.39 -5.40 -10.55
C SER A 47 12.47 -4.47 -11.11
N PRO A 48 12.10 -3.46 -11.92
CA PRO A 48 13.04 -2.43 -12.37
C PRO A 48 13.29 -1.35 -11.30
N ARG A 49 12.54 -1.34 -10.20
CA ARG A 49 12.60 -0.28 -9.18
C ARG A 49 13.76 -0.48 -8.21
N HIS A 50 14.28 0.62 -7.70
CA HIS A 50 15.29 0.59 -6.66
C HIS A 50 14.64 0.24 -5.31
N GLY A 51 14.99 -0.94 -4.79
CA GLY A 51 14.65 -1.38 -3.44
C GLY A 51 15.92 -1.66 -2.63
N GLU A 52 15.96 -1.18 -1.40
CA GLU A 52 17.11 -1.34 -0.50
C GLU A 52 16.70 -1.73 0.91
N LEU A 53 17.59 -2.40 1.61
CA LEU A 53 17.43 -2.65 3.04
C LEU A 53 18.09 -1.50 3.82
N ALA A 54 17.28 -0.51 4.17
CA ALA A 54 17.71 0.61 4.97
C ALA A 54 17.73 0.29 6.47
N THR A 55 18.46 1.08 7.22
CA THR A 55 18.52 0.99 8.69
C THR A 55 17.99 2.29 9.30
N VAL A 56 17.09 2.16 10.28
CA VAL A 56 16.58 3.26 11.09
C VAL A 56 17.10 3.09 12.51
N ASP A 57 17.80 4.10 12.99
CA ASP A 57 18.38 4.07 14.34
C ASP A 57 17.27 4.17 15.39
N LEU A 58 17.31 3.23 16.34
CA LEU A 58 16.44 3.19 17.49
C LEU A 58 17.25 2.86 18.74
N PRO A 59 16.84 3.35 19.92
CA PRO A 59 17.43 2.89 21.17
C PRO A 59 17.34 1.37 21.31
N GLY A 60 18.45 0.73 21.60
CA GLY A 60 18.58 -0.72 21.83
C GLY A 60 19.01 -1.52 20.61
N ALA A 61 18.35 -1.39 19.46
CA ALA A 61 18.75 -2.08 18.24
C ALA A 61 18.24 -1.35 17.00
N PRO A 62 19.03 -1.26 15.94
CA PRO A 62 18.60 -0.65 14.69
C PRO A 62 17.43 -1.43 14.05
N LEU A 63 16.50 -0.71 13.47
CA LEU A 63 15.34 -1.27 12.77
C LEU A 63 15.65 -1.39 11.28
N ARG A 64 15.60 -2.60 10.73
CA ARG A 64 15.73 -2.84 9.29
C ARG A 64 14.42 -2.52 8.59
N VAL A 65 14.50 -1.81 7.48
CA VAL A 65 13.36 -1.38 6.68
C VAL A 65 13.63 -1.67 5.21
N TRP A 66 12.76 -2.45 4.58
CA TRP A 66 12.76 -2.55 3.13
C TRP A 66 12.15 -1.27 2.55
N ALA A 67 12.96 -0.46 1.92
CA ALA A 67 12.58 0.82 1.32
C ALA A 67 12.54 0.70 -0.20
N VAL A 68 11.45 1.12 -0.83
CA VAL A 68 11.31 1.17 -2.29
C VAL A 68 10.85 2.56 -2.69
N TYR A 69 11.51 3.10 -3.71
CA TYR A 69 11.29 4.46 -4.17
C TYR A 69 10.60 4.46 -5.53
N PRO A 70 9.63 5.36 -5.75
CA PRO A 70 8.97 5.51 -7.04
C PRO A 70 9.84 6.25 -8.04
N GLU A 71 9.66 5.95 -9.32
CA GLU A 71 10.23 6.73 -10.42
C GLU A 71 9.33 7.91 -10.76
N ARG A 72 9.46 9.01 -10.01
CA ARG A 72 8.70 10.24 -10.24
C ARG A 72 9.54 11.49 -9.97
N LYS A 73 9.19 12.60 -10.64
CA LYS A 73 9.88 13.90 -10.47
C LYS A 73 9.40 14.66 -9.24
N ASP A 74 8.12 14.52 -8.93
CA ASP A 74 7.49 15.20 -7.80
C ASP A 74 7.73 14.47 -6.49
N ARG A 75 7.58 15.19 -5.37
CA ARG A 75 7.67 14.58 -4.05
C ARG A 75 6.56 13.54 -3.83
N ALA A 76 6.95 12.38 -3.37
CA ALA A 76 6.06 11.25 -3.15
C ALA A 76 5.56 11.16 -1.70
N PRO A 77 4.29 10.81 -1.48
CA PRO A 77 3.82 10.44 -0.14
C PRO A 77 4.51 9.17 0.37
N VAL A 78 4.66 9.09 1.69
CA VAL A 78 5.27 7.93 2.36
C VAL A 78 4.19 6.97 2.84
N VAL A 79 4.26 5.71 2.44
CA VAL A 79 3.38 4.63 2.91
C VAL A 79 4.19 3.63 3.71
N VAL A 80 3.86 3.47 4.99
CA VAL A 80 4.45 2.43 5.84
C VAL A 80 3.65 1.15 5.68
N VAL A 81 4.33 0.08 5.25
CA VAL A 81 3.74 -1.23 4.96
C VAL A 81 3.95 -2.14 6.18
N ILE A 82 2.88 -2.48 6.88
CA ILE A 82 2.93 -3.25 8.12
C ILE A 82 2.64 -4.72 7.82
N HIS A 83 3.64 -5.57 8.07
CA HIS A 83 3.62 -7.00 7.74
C HIS A 83 2.58 -7.80 8.55
N GLU A 84 2.27 -9.00 8.05
CA GLU A 84 1.44 -10.00 8.74
C GLU A 84 2.20 -10.64 9.94
N ILE A 85 1.59 -11.63 10.58
CA ILE A 85 2.22 -12.45 11.63
C ILE A 85 3.48 -13.20 11.16
N PHE A 86 3.78 -13.17 9.87
CA PHE A 86 4.92 -13.86 9.25
C PHE A 86 6.17 -12.96 9.10
N GLY A 87 6.14 -11.73 9.63
CA GLY A 87 7.26 -10.79 9.55
C GLY A 87 7.48 -10.21 8.16
N LEU A 88 8.69 -9.71 7.90
CA LEU A 88 9.09 -9.11 6.62
C LEU A 88 9.39 -10.18 5.57
N THR A 89 8.35 -10.76 4.97
CA THR A 89 8.44 -11.75 3.91
C THR A 89 8.70 -11.11 2.53
N ASP A 90 9.05 -11.94 1.54
CA ASP A 90 9.14 -11.50 0.14
C ASP A 90 7.81 -10.95 -0.38
N TRP A 91 6.67 -11.48 0.11
CA TRP A 91 5.37 -10.94 -0.26
C TRP A 91 5.17 -9.50 0.20
N ILE A 92 5.50 -9.18 1.45
CA ILE A 92 5.44 -7.80 1.98
C ILE A 92 6.39 -6.86 1.22
N ARG A 93 7.60 -7.33 0.89
CA ARG A 93 8.56 -6.58 0.07
C ARG A 93 8.00 -6.30 -1.32
N ALA A 94 7.32 -7.28 -1.92
CA ALA A 94 6.71 -7.14 -3.24
C ALA A 94 5.46 -6.24 -3.23
N VAL A 95 4.70 -6.21 -2.15
CA VAL A 95 3.63 -5.21 -1.95
C VAL A 95 4.21 -3.80 -1.86
N ALA A 96 5.33 -3.62 -1.13
CA ALA A 96 6.02 -2.33 -1.08
C ALA A 96 6.53 -1.90 -2.47
N ASP A 97 7.08 -2.83 -3.25
CA ASP A 97 7.49 -2.60 -4.63
C ASP A 97 6.30 -2.18 -5.51
N GLN A 98 5.14 -2.82 -5.36
CA GLN A 98 3.93 -2.46 -6.09
C GLN A 98 3.41 -1.07 -5.71
N LEU A 99 3.47 -0.68 -4.42
CA LEU A 99 3.12 0.68 -3.99
C LEU A 99 4.08 1.73 -4.57
N ALA A 100 5.36 1.40 -4.72
CA ALA A 100 6.31 2.28 -5.38
C ALA A 100 6.00 2.43 -6.88
N ALA A 101 5.53 1.37 -7.56
CA ALA A 101 5.00 1.46 -8.92
C ALA A 101 3.82 2.43 -9.05
N GLU A 102 3.02 2.54 -7.98
CA GLU A 102 1.88 3.46 -7.89
C GLU A 102 2.26 4.89 -7.48
N GLY A 103 3.55 5.16 -7.28
CA GLY A 103 4.07 6.50 -7.03
C GLY A 103 4.32 6.85 -5.56
N PHE A 104 4.29 5.89 -4.64
CA PHE A 104 4.54 6.11 -3.21
C PHE A 104 5.97 5.72 -2.82
N ILE A 105 6.58 6.43 -1.87
CA ILE A 105 7.73 5.88 -1.13
C ILE A 105 7.18 4.83 -0.18
N ALA A 106 7.54 3.56 -0.39
CA ALA A 106 7.03 2.45 0.40
C ALA A 106 8.10 1.96 1.38
N LEU A 107 7.76 1.90 2.66
CA LEU A 107 8.65 1.51 3.74
C LEU A 107 8.06 0.33 4.50
N ALA A 108 8.67 -0.84 4.36
CA ALA A 108 8.25 -2.06 5.06
C ALA A 108 9.25 -2.42 6.17
N PRO A 109 8.98 -2.03 7.43
CA PRO A 109 9.86 -2.36 8.54
C PRO A 109 9.82 -3.85 8.87
N ASP A 110 10.96 -4.41 9.21
CA ASP A 110 11.06 -5.67 9.92
C ASP A 110 10.87 -5.43 11.43
N LEU A 111 9.62 -5.50 11.89
CA LEU A 111 9.27 -5.22 13.28
C LEU A 111 9.88 -6.21 14.29
N LEU A 112 10.52 -7.28 13.81
CA LEU A 112 11.32 -8.20 14.61
C LEU A 112 12.81 -7.85 14.65
N SER A 113 13.26 -6.76 14.02
CA SER A 113 14.68 -6.34 14.07
C SER A 113 15.17 -6.24 15.51
N GLY A 114 16.30 -6.89 15.82
CA GLY A 114 16.88 -6.96 17.15
C GLY A 114 16.18 -7.91 18.14
N LYS A 115 15.09 -8.57 17.72
CA LYS A 115 14.31 -9.51 18.55
C LYS A 115 14.60 -10.98 18.22
N GLY A 116 15.12 -11.24 17.03
CA GLY A 116 15.45 -12.59 16.59
C GLY A 116 16.74 -13.13 17.23
N PRO A 117 17.02 -14.41 17.02
CA PRO A 117 18.27 -15.01 17.41
C PRO A 117 19.49 -14.15 17.03
N ASN A 118 20.44 -14.03 17.94
CA ASN A 118 21.67 -13.22 17.78
C ASN A 118 21.40 -11.74 17.42
N GLY A 119 20.26 -11.18 17.82
CA GLY A 119 19.88 -9.81 17.49
C GLY A 119 19.42 -9.63 16.03
N GLY A 120 19.08 -10.71 15.34
CA GLY A 120 18.53 -10.66 13.98
C GLY A 120 17.09 -10.19 13.92
N GLY A 121 16.50 -10.26 12.73
CA GLY A 121 15.09 -9.95 12.47
C GLY A 121 14.31 -11.19 12.05
N THR A 122 13.31 -11.00 11.17
CA THR A 122 12.45 -12.07 10.65
C THR A 122 13.24 -13.25 10.09
N ASP A 123 14.29 -12.99 9.35
CA ASP A 123 15.13 -13.97 8.66
C ASP A 123 16.06 -14.81 9.59
N ALA A 124 16.17 -14.41 10.86
CA ALA A 124 16.99 -15.13 11.84
C ALA A 124 16.23 -16.27 12.53
N TYR A 125 14.93 -16.36 12.40
CA TYR A 125 14.13 -17.43 12.98
C TYR A 125 14.20 -18.71 12.16
N ALA A 126 14.22 -19.86 12.83
CA ALA A 126 14.33 -21.16 12.18
C ALA A 126 13.05 -21.63 11.50
N SER A 127 11.89 -21.15 11.97
CA SER A 127 10.60 -21.55 11.43
C SER A 127 9.59 -20.39 11.35
N ARG A 128 8.58 -20.55 10.48
CA ARG A 128 7.44 -19.63 10.37
C ARG A 128 6.64 -19.57 11.69
N ASP A 129 6.56 -20.67 12.42
CA ASP A 129 5.87 -20.73 13.72
C ASP A 129 6.58 -19.88 14.77
N ASP A 130 7.91 -19.89 14.78
CA ASP A 130 8.70 -19.07 15.69
C ASP A 130 8.55 -17.57 15.36
N VAL A 131 8.54 -17.20 14.09
CA VAL A 131 8.23 -15.85 13.64
C VAL A 131 6.83 -15.43 14.12
N THR A 132 5.82 -16.27 13.93
CA THR A 132 4.44 -16.01 14.33
C THR A 132 4.31 -15.77 15.84
N LYS A 133 4.96 -16.59 16.65
CA LYS A 133 5.03 -16.40 18.11
C LYS A 133 5.71 -15.08 18.47
N ALA A 134 6.84 -14.79 17.84
CA ALA A 134 7.60 -13.58 18.11
C ALA A 134 6.81 -12.32 17.75
N VAL A 135 6.18 -12.26 16.56
CA VAL A 135 5.34 -11.13 16.14
C VAL A 135 4.14 -10.96 17.08
N SER A 136 3.48 -12.05 17.45
CA SER A 136 2.31 -12.00 18.35
C SER A 136 2.66 -11.54 19.77
N SER A 137 3.92 -11.67 20.19
CA SER A 137 4.40 -11.25 21.51
C SER A 137 4.95 -9.81 21.54
N LEU A 138 5.02 -9.11 20.41
CA LEU A 138 5.52 -7.73 20.37
C LEU A 138 4.61 -6.79 21.18
N PRO A 139 5.15 -6.04 22.15
CA PRO A 139 4.39 -5.01 22.87
C PRO A 139 3.88 -3.93 21.90
N ARG A 140 2.63 -3.57 22.02
CA ARG A 140 1.97 -2.61 21.11
C ARG A 140 2.64 -1.24 21.13
N ASP A 141 3.03 -0.75 22.28
CA ASP A 141 3.72 0.52 22.47
C ASP A 141 5.09 0.53 21.78
N GLU A 142 5.84 -0.58 21.85
CA GLU A 142 7.08 -0.74 21.11
C GLU A 142 6.84 -0.73 19.60
N VAL A 143 5.81 -1.43 19.11
CA VAL A 143 5.45 -1.42 17.68
C VAL A 143 5.12 0.00 17.23
N ILE A 144 4.32 0.74 17.99
CA ILE A 144 3.98 2.14 17.67
C ILE A 144 5.23 3.03 17.65
N ALA A 145 6.15 2.86 18.60
CA ALA A 145 7.41 3.61 18.63
C ALA A 145 8.29 3.30 17.37
N ARG A 146 8.39 2.04 16.98
CA ARG A 146 9.09 1.60 15.75
C ARG A 146 8.47 2.23 14.51
N LEU A 147 7.13 2.21 14.39
CA LEU A 147 6.42 2.82 13.26
C LEU A 147 6.59 4.35 13.22
N ASN A 148 6.64 5.03 14.38
CA ASN A 148 6.94 6.45 14.45
C ASN A 148 8.34 6.77 13.91
N ALA A 149 9.33 5.95 14.23
CA ALA A 149 10.69 6.12 13.72
C ALA A 149 10.77 5.89 12.21
N VAL A 150 10.09 4.86 11.69
CA VAL A 150 10.00 4.60 10.24
C VAL A 150 9.31 5.76 9.51
N ARG A 151 8.22 6.28 10.07
CA ARG A 151 7.54 7.45 9.53
C ARG A 151 8.46 8.67 9.49
N ALA A 152 9.17 8.96 10.57
CA ALA A 152 10.13 10.06 10.64
C ALA A 152 11.27 9.88 9.62
N TYR A 153 11.81 8.67 9.53
CA TYR A 153 12.80 8.33 8.51
C TYR A 153 12.29 8.61 7.10
N GLY A 154 11.06 8.16 6.77
CA GLY A 154 10.45 8.38 5.47
C GLY A 154 10.29 9.86 5.15
N LEU A 155 9.76 10.65 6.08
CA LEU A 155 9.57 12.09 5.92
C LEU A 155 10.88 12.87 5.72
N ALA A 156 12.00 12.34 6.21
CA ALA A 156 13.32 12.92 6.03
C ALA A 156 13.96 12.61 4.67
N ARG A 157 13.35 11.80 3.81
CA ARG A 157 13.90 11.49 2.48
C ARG A 157 13.75 12.69 1.54
N PRO A 158 14.77 13.01 0.73
CA PRO A 158 14.73 14.19 -0.15
C PRO A 158 13.53 14.22 -1.12
N GLY A 159 13.11 13.04 -1.60
CA GLY A 159 11.96 12.89 -2.49
C GLY A 159 10.60 12.77 -1.79
N ALA A 160 10.54 12.83 -0.45
CA ALA A 160 9.29 12.68 0.29
C ALA A 160 8.48 13.98 0.33
N SER A 161 7.16 13.85 0.22
CA SER A 161 6.22 14.90 0.61
C SER A 161 6.03 14.89 2.15
N THR A 162 5.20 15.78 2.66
CA THR A 162 4.86 15.82 4.10
C THR A 162 3.72 14.86 4.47
N ARG A 163 3.23 14.07 3.52
CA ARG A 163 2.07 13.19 3.69
C ARG A 163 2.50 11.76 4.00
N THR A 164 1.83 11.14 4.94
CA THR A 164 2.12 9.77 5.36
C THR A 164 0.86 8.95 5.51
N ALA A 165 0.93 7.68 5.10
CA ALA A 165 -0.14 6.70 5.32
C ALA A 165 0.43 5.37 5.83
N THR A 166 -0.45 4.51 6.31
CA THR A 166 -0.13 3.11 6.60
C THR A 166 -0.99 2.18 5.77
N ILE A 167 -0.46 1.03 5.44
CA ILE A 167 -1.19 -0.13 4.95
C ILE A 167 -0.72 -1.34 5.74
N GLY A 168 -1.64 -2.11 6.27
CA GLY A 168 -1.31 -3.27 7.08
C GLY A 168 -2.20 -4.46 6.77
N PHE A 169 -1.67 -5.66 7.00
CA PHE A 169 -2.29 -6.93 6.62
C PHE A 169 -2.41 -7.86 7.82
N CYS A 170 -3.56 -8.48 8.04
CA CYS A 170 -3.82 -9.41 9.14
C CYS A 170 -3.52 -8.74 10.52
N TRP A 171 -2.55 -9.25 11.26
CA TRP A 171 -2.03 -8.60 12.47
C TRP A 171 -1.60 -7.15 12.17
N GLY A 172 -0.85 -6.94 11.08
CA GLY A 172 -0.44 -5.61 10.63
C GLY A 172 -1.63 -4.71 10.25
N GLY A 173 -2.75 -5.27 9.81
CA GLY A 173 -4.00 -4.54 9.61
C GLY A 173 -4.54 -3.97 10.92
N SER A 174 -4.59 -4.79 11.97
CA SER A 174 -4.97 -4.32 13.32
C SER A 174 -3.96 -3.29 13.87
N ILE A 175 -2.68 -3.44 13.57
CA ILE A 175 -1.65 -2.46 13.93
C ILE A 175 -1.83 -1.15 13.14
N SER A 176 -2.17 -1.19 11.84
CA SER A 176 -2.47 0.00 11.04
C SER A 176 -3.65 0.79 11.65
N PHE A 177 -4.68 0.10 12.09
CA PHE A 177 -5.80 0.72 12.81
C PHE A 177 -5.34 1.34 14.13
N ALA A 178 -4.60 0.60 14.95
CA ALA A 178 -4.08 1.08 16.24
C ALA A 178 -3.11 2.26 16.05
N TYR A 179 -2.35 2.29 14.97
CA TYR A 179 -1.47 3.39 14.63
C TYR A 179 -2.25 4.65 14.26
N ALA A 180 -3.38 4.53 13.57
CA ALA A 180 -4.27 5.68 13.30
C ALA A 180 -4.85 6.29 14.59
N VAL A 181 -5.04 5.49 15.64
CA VAL A 181 -5.42 5.97 16.99
C VAL A 181 -4.25 6.72 17.64
N ALA A 182 -3.03 6.19 17.53
CA ALA A 182 -1.85 6.70 18.24
C ALA A 182 -1.16 7.88 17.53
N GLN A 183 -1.33 8.02 16.19
CA GLN A 183 -0.59 9.00 15.39
C GLN A 183 -1.54 10.04 14.74
N PRO A 184 -1.75 11.19 15.39
CA PRO A 184 -2.67 12.23 14.87
C PRO A 184 -2.17 12.94 13.59
N GLY A 185 -0.88 12.79 13.25
CA GLY A 185 -0.28 13.32 12.04
C GLY A 185 -0.33 12.37 10.84
N LEU A 186 -1.01 11.22 10.96
CA LEU A 186 -1.24 10.30 9.85
C LEU A 186 -2.31 10.87 8.91
N ASN A 187 -2.15 10.72 7.61
CA ASN A 187 -3.10 11.22 6.61
C ASN A 187 -4.11 10.16 6.17
N ALA A 188 -3.75 8.87 6.20
CA ALA A 188 -4.63 7.76 5.85
C ALA A 188 -4.16 6.45 6.49
N ALA A 189 -5.08 5.55 6.80
CA ALA A 189 -4.77 4.18 7.21
C ALA A 189 -5.57 3.18 6.37
N VAL A 190 -4.89 2.15 5.86
CA VAL A 190 -5.51 1.04 5.14
C VAL A 190 -5.36 -0.23 5.96
N VAL A 191 -6.47 -0.92 6.16
CA VAL A 191 -6.59 -2.11 7.02
C VAL A 191 -7.09 -3.27 6.16
N TYR A 192 -6.22 -4.21 5.85
CA TYR A 192 -6.60 -5.46 5.20
C TYR A 192 -6.82 -6.53 6.26
N TYR A 193 -8.05 -7.06 6.35
CA TYR A 193 -8.48 -8.16 7.22
C TYR A 193 -7.91 -8.10 8.65
N GLY A 194 -7.84 -6.88 9.19
CA GLY A 194 -7.47 -6.58 10.59
C GLY A 194 -8.66 -6.04 11.37
N THR A 195 -8.60 -6.04 12.69
CA THR A 195 -9.64 -5.54 13.57
C THR A 195 -9.34 -4.13 14.09
N ALA A 196 -10.36 -3.38 14.47
CA ALA A 196 -10.21 -2.20 15.32
C ALA A 196 -9.67 -2.60 16.72
N PRO A 197 -9.16 -1.65 17.53
CA PRO A 197 -8.86 -1.92 18.94
C PRO A 197 -10.10 -2.39 19.69
N ASP A 198 -9.91 -3.32 20.65
CA ASP A 198 -10.99 -3.86 21.47
C ASP A 198 -11.72 -2.76 22.28
N ASP A 199 -10.96 -1.80 22.81
CA ASP A 199 -11.52 -0.60 23.43
C ASP A 199 -11.86 0.45 22.37
N LEU A 200 -13.11 0.44 21.91
CA LEU A 200 -13.64 1.38 20.93
C LEU A 200 -13.70 2.83 21.44
N SER A 201 -13.49 3.10 22.74
CA SER A 201 -13.41 4.48 23.25
C SER A 201 -12.17 5.21 22.70
N THR A 202 -11.10 4.47 22.41
CA THR A 202 -9.85 4.99 21.85
C THR A 202 -10.01 5.58 20.44
N LEU A 203 -11.06 5.20 19.71
CA LEU A 203 -11.37 5.71 18.36
C LEU A 203 -11.65 7.22 18.36
N ALA A 204 -11.94 7.82 19.50
CA ALA A 204 -12.07 9.27 19.64
C ALA A 204 -10.79 10.03 19.22
N SER A 205 -9.62 9.39 19.35
CA SER A 205 -8.32 9.97 18.98
C SER A 205 -8.02 9.91 17.47
N VAL A 206 -8.74 9.09 16.70
CA VAL A 206 -8.53 8.93 15.27
C VAL A 206 -8.73 10.26 14.55
N LYS A 207 -7.77 10.66 13.73
CA LYS A 207 -7.85 11.84 12.85
C LYS A 207 -7.84 11.42 11.37
N ALA A 208 -7.03 10.42 11.05
CA ALA A 208 -6.90 9.91 9.69
C ALA A 208 -8.17 9.16 9.25
N PRO A 209 -8.64 9.31 8.00
CA PRO A 209 -9.60 8.40 7.41
C PRO A 209 -9.04 6.98 7.37
N ILE A 210 -9.91 6.00 7.55
CA ILE A 210 -9.56 4.57 7.56
C ILE A 210 -10.34 3.84 6.50
N LEU A 211 -9.64 3.09 5.63
CA LEU A 211 -10.19 2.13 4.68
C LEU A 211 -10.04 0.73 5.25
N GLY A 212 -11.14 0.00 5.39
CA GLY A 212 -11.16 -1.40 5.82
C GLY A 212 -11.53 -2.34 4.66
N LEU A 213 -10.75 -3.39 4.43
CA LEU A 213 -10.92 -4.32 3.31
C LEU A 213 -10.94 -5.76 3.87
N TYR A 214 -12.09 -6.42 3.81
CA TYR A 214 -12.40 -7.63 4.55
C TYR A 214 -12.89 -8.73 3.64
N GLY A 215 -12.59 -9.97 3.99
CA GLY A 215 -13.11 -11.15 3.27
C GLY A 215 -14.35 -11.69 3.96
N GLY A 216 -15.48 -11.83 3.24
CA GLY A 216 -16.77 -12.24 3.80
C GLY A 216 -16.79 -13.66 4.40
N ASN A 217 -15.74 -14.47 4.18
CA ASN A 217 -15.53 -15.76 4.85
C ASN A 217 -14.59 -15.66 6.07
N ASP A 218 -14.36 -14.45 6.60
CA ASP A 218 -13.57 -14.20 7.83
C ASP A 218 -14.49 -13.77 8.99
N ALA A 219 -15.36 -14.66 9.43
CA ALA A 219 -16.39 -14.38 10.43
C ALA A 219 -15.83 -13.76 11.72
N ARG A 220 -14.58 -14.09 12.11
CA ARG A 220 -13.93 -13.55 13.30
C ARG A 220 -13.65 -12.03 13.15
N VAL A 221 -13.18 -11.60 12.00
CA VAL A 221 -12.90 -10.19 11.74
C VAL A 221 -14.18 -9.45 11.41
N ASP A 222 -15.04 -10.02 10.57
CA ASP A 222 -16.29 -9.39 10.11
C ASP A 222 -17.23 -9.07 11.27
N ALA A 223 -17.26 -9.89 12.32
CA ALA A 223 -18.05 -9.65 13.54
C ALA A 223 -17.68 -8.32 14.24
N THR A 224 -16.48 -7.77 14.00
CA THR A 224 -16.02 -6.52 14.64
C THR A 224 -16.42 -5.27 13.85
N ILE A 225 -16.79 -5.41 12.57
CA ILE A 225 -17.05 -4.28 11.66
C ILE A 225 -18.26 -3.44 12.09
N PRO A 226 -19.44 -4.01 12.42
CA PRO A 226 -20.63 -3.20 12.70
C PRO A 226 -20.45 -2.27 13.92
N ALA A 227 -19.84 -2.78 15.00
CA ALA A 227 -19.60 -1.97 16.20
C ALA A 227 -18.58 -0.85 15.94
N THR A 228 -17.52 -1.16 15.18
CA THR A 228 -16.51 -0.17 14.77
C THR A 228 -17.12 0.92 13.91
N GLU A 229 -17.93 0.56 12.90
CA GLU A 229 -18.59 1.49 12.00
C GLU A 229 -19.55 2.43 12.78
N ALA A 230 -20.39 1.85 13.63
CA ALA A 230 -21.30 2.60 14.48
C ALA A 230 -20.54 3.61 15.38
N ARG A 231 -19.42 3.17 15.99
CA ARG A 231 -18.62 4.03 16.84
C ARG A 231 -17.92 5.14 16.07
N MET A 232 -17.29 4.85 14.93
CA MET A 232 -16.64 5.84 14.08
C MET A 232 -17.62 6.87 13.56
N LYS A 233 -18.81 6.44 13.12
CA LYS A 233 -19.92 7.32 12.72
C LYS A 233 -20.36 8.24 13.85
N ALA A 234 -20.56 7.71 15.05
CA ALA A 234 -20.96 8.51 16.22
C ALA A 234 -19.91 9.55 16.60
N LEU A 235 -18.63 9.30 16.31
CA LEU A 235 -17.53 10.23 16.54
C LEU A 235 -17.30 11.20 15.37
N GLY A 236 -18.07 11.13 14.28
CA GLY A 236 -17.84 11.90 13.06
C GLY A 236 -16.48 11.59 12.39
N ARG A 237 -16.00 10.34 12.50
CA ARG A 237 -14.74 9.88 11.92
C ARG A 237 -15.02 9.08 10.65
N THR A 238 -14.12 9.21 9.65
CA THR A 238 -14.24 8.49 8.38
C THR A 238 -13.72 7.06 8.54
N TYR A 239 -14.62 6.10 8.28
CA TYR A 239 -14.30 4.69 8.16
C TYR A 239 -15.07 4.11 6.98
N GLU A 240 -14.36 3.56 6.01
CA GLU A 240 -14.89 3.01 4.75
C GLU A 240 -14.67 1.47 4.75
N PRO A 241 -15.57 0.66 5.36
CA PRO A 241 -15.44 -0.79 5.32
C PRO A 241 -15.99 -1.36 4.02
N HIS A 242 -15.24 -2.29 3.41
CA HIS A 242 -15.64 -3.08 2.25
C HIS A 242 -15.49 -4.57 2.58
N VAL A 243 -16.57 -5.32 2.46
CA VAL A 243 -16.56 -6.79 2.62
C VAL A 243 -16.71 -7.42 1.25
N PHE A 244 -15.84 -8.38 0.94
CA PHE A 244 -15.81 -9.08 -0.35
C PHE A 244 -16.36 -10.50 -0.17
N ASP A 245 -17.56 -10.73 -0.69
CA ASP A 245 -18.27 -12.02 -0.56
C ASP A 245 -17.40 -13.20 -1.03
N GLY A 246 -17.39 -14.25 -0.23
CA GLY A 246 -16.67 -15.50 -0.51
C GLY A 246 -15.15 -15.41 -0.37
N ALA A 247 -14.55 -14.26 -0.23
CA ALA A 247 -13.11 -14.12 0.01
C ALA A 247 -12.77 -14.50 1.45
N GLY A 248 -11.61 -15.12 1.65
CA GLY A 248 -11.13 -15.53 2.97
C GLY A 248 -10.19 -14.52 3.61
N HIS A 249 -9.80 -14.81 4.86
CA HIS A 249 -8.71 -14.10 5.52
C HIS A 249 -7.42 -14.18 4.69
N GLY A 250 -6.72 -13.06 4.51
CA GLY A 250 -5.48 -13.03 3.72
C GLY A 250 -5.68 -13.09 2.20
N PHE A 251 -6.85 -12.70 1.68
CA PHE A 251 -7.18 -12.82 0.27
C PHE A 251 -6.18 -12.14 -0.66
N LEU A 252 -5.57 -11.02 -0.26
CA LEU A 252 -4.60 -10.31 -1.09
C LEU A 252 -3.30 -11.12 -1.28
N ARG A 253 -2.91 -11.91 -0.28
CA ARG A 253 -1.73 -12.78 -0.31
C ARG A 253 -2.03 -14.12 -0.97
N ALA A 254 -3.17 -14.75 -0.62
CA ALA A 254 -3.58 -16.08 -1.06
C ALA A 254 -4.60 -16.00 -2.22
N GLN A 255 -4.21 -15.36 -3.33
CA GLN A 255 -5.13 -15.01 -4.43
C GLN A 255 -5.80 -16.22 -5.08
N ALA A 256 -5.13 -17.36 -5.15
CA ALA A 256 -5.69 -18.59 -5.72
C ALA A 256 -6.76 -19.27 -4.84
N GLY A 257 -6.93 -18.82 -3.59
CA GLY A 257 -7.85 -19.46 -2.64
C GLY A 257 -9.32 -19.14 -2.87
N GLN A 258 -10.19 -19.85 -2.13
CA GLN A 258 -11.64 -19.63 -2.09
C GLN A 258 -12.30 -19.69 -3.49
N ASP A 259 -11.96 -20.69 -4.29
CA ASP A 259 -12.50 -20.88 -5.65
C ASP A 259 -12.43 -19.60 -6.51
N GLY A 260 -11.32 -18.87 -6.39
CA GLY A 260 -11.07 -17.63 -7.11
C GLY A 260 -11.74 -16.39 -6.50
N ALA A 261 -12.47 -16.50 -5.39
CA ALA A 261 -13.07 -15.34 -4.73
C ALA A 261 -11.99 -14.39 -4.16
N ASN A 262 -10.86 -14.92 -3.71
CA ASN A 262 -9.73 -14.11 -3.25
C ASN A 262 -9.14 -13.24 -4.36
N LEU A 263 -9.01 -13.77 -5.58
CA LEU A 263 -8.53 -12.99 -6.71
C LEU A 263 -9.53 -11.88 -7.07
N ARG A 264 -10.82 -12.21 -7.19
CA ARG A 264 -11.88 -11.22 -7.45
C ARG A 264 -11.93 -10.11 -6.39
N ALA A 265 -11.71 -10.47 -5.12
CA ALA A 265 -11.57 -9.50 -4.03
C ALA A 265 -10.33 -8.62 -4.21
N THR A 266 -9.19 -9.21 -4.58
CA THR A 266 -7.94 -8.48 -4.85
C THR A 266 -8.11 -7.47 -5.99
N GLU A 267 -8.75 -7.87 -7.09
CA GLU A 267 -9.02 -7.03 -8.27
C GLU A 267 -9.87 -5.79 -7.94
N ARG A 268 -10.70 -5.86 -6.91
CA ARG A 268 -11.52 -4.73 -6.43
C ARG A 268 -10.83 -3.95 -5.31
N ALA A 269 -10.21 -4.64 -4.37
CA ALA A 269 -9.59 -4.03 -3.19
C ALA A 269 -8.36 -3.19 -3.53
N TRP A 270 -7.50 -3.67 -4.44
CA TRP A 270 -6.26 -2.95 -4.74
C TRP A 270 -6.48 -1.60 -5.41
N PRO A 271 -7.27 -1.46 -6.49
CA PRO A 271 -7.59 -0.15 -7.06
C PRO A 271 -8.27 0.78 -6.04
N THR A 272 -9.14 0.26 -5.18
CA THR A 272 -9.77 1.02 -4.09
C THR A 272 -8.72 1.54 -3.11
N THR A 273 -7.74 0.72 -2.74
CA THR A 273 -6.61 1.12 -1.90
C THR A 273 -5.82 2.27 -2.51
N ILE A 274 -5.44 2.15 -3.78
CA ILE A 274 -4.64 3.18 -4.45
C ILE A 274 -5.43 4.49 -4.58
N ALA A 275 -6.70 4.42 -4.98
CA ALA A 275 -7.56 5.59 -5.04
C ALA A 275 -7.73 6.28 -3.68
N PHE A 276 -7.90 5.50 -2.60
CA PHE A 276 -8.00 6.02 -1.24
C PHE A 276 -6.69 6.68 -0.78
N LEU A 277 -5.56 6.04 -0.98
CA LEU A 277 -4.25 6.60 -0.63
C LEU A 277 -4.01 7.92 -1.37
N ARG A 278 -4.22 7.97 -2.68
CA ARG A 278 -4.07 9.21 -3.48
C ARG A 278 -5.00 10.32 -2.96
N ARG A 279 -6.27 10.03 -2.77
CA ARG A 279 -7.26 11.02 -2.28
C ARG A 279 -6.84 11.71 -0.99
N HIS A 280 -6.11 11.03 -0.11
CA HIS A 280 -5.75 11.54 1.21
C HIS A 280 -4.28 11.94 1.37
N THR A 281 -3.42 11.63 0.39
CA THR A 281 -1.98 11.93 0.49
C THR A 281 -1.45 12.74 -0.70
N GLU A 282 -2.17 12.89 -1.77
CA GLU A 282 -1.87 13.80 -2.90
C GLU A 282 -2.82 15.01 -2.90
#